data_54aa393224efaa860266c05c28bf8c67
#
_entry.id   54aa393224efaa860266c05c28bf8c67
#
_cell.length_a   1.000
_cell.length_b   1.000
_cell.length_c   1.000
_cell.angle_alpha   90.00
_cell.angle_beta   90.00
_cell.angle_gamma   90.00
#
_symmetry.space_group_name_H-M   'P 1'
#
loop_
_entity.id
_entity.type
_entity.pdbx_description
1 polymer ?
#
loop_
_entity_poly.entity_id
_entity_poly.type
_entity_poly.pdbx_seq_one_letter_code
_entity_poly.pdbx_strand_id
1 'polypeptide(L)'
;MISTAEQLGQHIGIAAACRSLQLARSRVYRARHPQPAAQPRPTPSRALSSQERTEVREVLNSQRFQDHAPRQVYAKLLDEGQYLCHWRTMYRILATHQEVCERRQRRHATYAKPELLATDPNQVWSWDITQLKGPAKWLYFYLYVVLDVFSRYVVGWLVAEQESAQLAEILIAETCTKQGIQPGQLTLHSDRGSPMKSKQVSQLLVDLGIIKSHSRPHVSDDNPFSEAHFKTLKYRPDYPHRFADLQHARRWGHTVFTWYNHDHYHSGLGLLTPASVHYGWTDLVLSQRQQVLQAAYSAHPNRFVKGAPVVLAPPQEVWINQPKTDQSLFLNFLPELSHNA
;
A
#
# COMPACT_ATOMS: atom_id res chain seq x y z
N MET A 1 -32.10 17.28 10.61
CA MET A 1 -32.45 16.20 11.54
C MET A 1 -33.04 16.66 12.88
N ILE A 2 -32.47 17.66 13.61
CA ILE A 2 -33.08 18.17 14.87
C ILE A 2 -34.38 18.87 14.56
N SER A 3 -34.42 19.78 13.58
CA SER A 3 -35.66 20.49 13.15
C SER A 3 -36.72 19.50 12.65
N THR A 4 -36.33 18.46 11.94
CA THR A 4 -37.23 17.40 11.48
C THR A 4 -37.83 16.63 12.66
N ALA A 5 -37.02 16.36 13.70
CA ALA A 5 -37.49 15.69 14.91
C ALA A 5 -38.44 16.58 15.71
N GLU A 6 -38.28 17.90 15.65
CA GLU A 6 -39.18 18.86 16.29
C GLU A 6 -40.53 18.99 15.56
N GLN A 7 -40.51 19.05 14.24
CA GLN A 7 -41.72 19.05 13.42
C GLN A 7 -42.53 17.78 13.58
N LEU A 8 -41.84 16.62 13.45
CA LEU A 8 -42.50 15.34 13.65
C LEU A 8 -43.00 15.16 15.09
N GLY A 9 -42.26 15.73 16.05
CA GLY A 9 -42.61 15.70 17.47
C GLY A 9 -43.89 16.45 17.84
N GLN A 10 -44.32 17.42 17.01
CA GLN A 10 -45.61 18.10 17.19
C GLN A 10 -46.80 17.18 16.91
N HIS A 11 -46.61 16.18 16.04
CA HIS A 11 -47.68 15.26 15.64
C HIS A 11 -47.70 13.95 16.45
N ILE A 12 -46.53 13.39 16.75
CA ILE A 12 -46.40 12.07 17.38
C ILE A 12 -45.68 12.06 18.73
N GLY A 13 -45.29 13.25 19.21
CA GLY A 13 -44.51 13.43 20.43
C GLY A 13 -43.01 13.27 20.22
N ILE A 14 -42.19 14.08 20.92
CA ILE A 14 -40.72 14.13 20.78
C ILE A 14 -40.04 12.79 21.02
N ALA A 15 -40.57 11.98 21.93
CA ALA A 15 -39.97 10.66 22.23
C ALA A 15 -40.13 9.66 21.07
N ALA A 16 -41.29 9.67 20.41
CA ALA A 16 -41.56 8.82 19.24
C ALA A 16 -40.77 9.32 18.01
N ALA A 17 -40.77 10.65 17.76
CA ALA A 17 -40.02 11.26 16.69
C ALA A 17 -38.50 10.99 16.80
N CYS A 18 -37.94 11.09 17.99
CA CYS A 18 -36.54 10.75 18.23
C CYS A 18 -36.19 9.29 18.00
N ARG A 19 -37.12 8.37 18.35
CA ARG A 19 -36.92 6.93 18.07
C ARG A 19 -36.94 6.62 16.58
N SER A 20 -37.93 7.16 15.85
CA SER A 20 -38.06 6.93 14.42
C SER A 20 -36.88 7.51 13.61
N LEU A 21 -36.28 8.62 14.08
CA LEU A 21 -35.12 9.25 13.46
C LEU A 21 -33.77 8.79 14.03
N GLN A 22 -33.77 7.81 14.94
CA GLN A 22 -32.59 7.31 15.65
C GLN A 22 -31.75 8.44 16.32
N LEU A 23 -32.41 9.46 16.83
CA LEU A 23 -31.82 10.60 17.50
C LEU A 23 -31.91 10.48 19.02
N ALA A 24 -30.80 10.72 19.71
CA ALA A 24 -30.82 10.81 21.16
C ALA A 24 -31.68 12.02 21.60
N ARG A 25 -32.70 11.81 22.45
CA ARG A 25 -33.56 12.89 22.96
C ARG A 25 -32.77 14.04 23.57
N SER A 26 -31.69 13.77 24.26
CA SER A 26 -30.79 14.76 24.86
C SER A 26 -30.20 15.75 23.85
N ARG A 27 -30.07 15.39 22.57
CA ARG A 27 -29.59 16.31 21.51
C ARG A 27 -30.65 17.34 21.16
N VAL A 28 -31.93 16.94 21.09
CA VAL A 28 -33.05 17.84 20.81
C VAL A 28 -33.22 18.83 21.97
N TYR A 29 -33.24 18.34 23.23
CA TYR A 29 -33.38 19.19 24.40
C TYR A 29 -32.20 20.16 24.59
N ARG A 30 -30.95 19.74 24.31
CA ARG A 30 -29.80 20.67 24.34
C ARG A 30 -29.87 21.74 23.24
N ALA A 31 -30.42 21.40 22.06
CA ALA A 31 -30.63 22.41 21.02
C ALA A 31 -31.69 23.42 21.38
N ARG A 32 -32.76 23.03 22.11
CA ARG A 32 -33.80 23.93 22.60
C ARG A 32 -33.33 24.83 23.74
N HIS A 33 -32.45 24.29 24.58
CA HIS A 33 -31.90 25.01 25.72
C HIS A 33 -30.38 25.00 25.63
N PRO A 34 -29.78 25.83 24.75
CA PRO A 34 -28.34 25.94 24.67
C PRO A 34 -27.82 26.45 26.01
N GLN A 35 -26.92 25.68 26.61
CA GLN A 35 -26.25 26.12 27.83
C GLN A 35 -25.44 27.39 27.51
N PRO A 36 -25.48 28.41 28.37
CA PRO A 36 -24.62 29.57 28.22
C PRO A 36 -23.17 29.12 28.16
N ALA A 37 -22.37 29.80 27.33
CA ALA A 37 -20.95 29.51 27.19
C ALA A 37 -20.32 29.44 28.61
N ALA A 38 -19.59 28.36 28.86
CA ALA A 38 -18.95 28.15 30.16
C ALA A 38 -18.09 29.38 30.48
N GLN A 39 -18.34 30.02 31.62
CA GLN A 39 -17.52 31.16 32.03
C GLN A 39 -16.04 30.67 32.14
N PRO A 40 -15.09 31.52 31.73
CA PRO A 40 -13.67 31.21 31.88
C PRO A 40 -13.39 30.89 33.35
N ARG A 41 -12.74 29.76 33.58
CA ARG A 41 -12.35 29.39 34.95
C ARG A 41 -11.42 30.46 35.51
N PRO A 42 -11.64 30.92 36.76
CA PRO A 42 -10.76 31.91 37.35
C PRO A 42 -9.33 31.37 37.42
N THR A 43 -8.37 32.27 37.10
CA THR A 43 -6.95 31.91 37.13
C THR A 43 -6.55 31.56 38.59
N PRO A 44 -5.97 30.39 38.84
CA PRO A 44 -5.53 30.02 40.17
C PRO A 44 -4.50 31.03 40.75
N SER A 45 -4.57 31.36 42.02
CA SER A 45 -3.67 32.32 42.68
C SER A 45 -2.17 31.99 42.56
N ARG A 46 -1.86 30.69 42.30
CA ARG A 46 -0.49 30.19 42.13
C ARG A 46 -0.08 30.08 40.63
N ALA A 47 -0.87 30.60 39.72
CA ALA A 47 -0.49 30.58 38.29
C ALA A 47 0.54 31.69 38.06
N LEU A 48 1.51 31.38 37.16
CA LEU A 48 2.45 32.39 36.67
C LEU A 48 1.70 33.53 35.99
N SER A 49 2.13 34.74 36.29
CA SER A 49 1.66 35.96 35.58
C SER A 49 2.03 35.91 34.09
N SER A 50 1.46 36.78 33.29
CA SER A 50 1.81 36.88 31.85
C SER A 50 3.28 37.27 31.67
N GLN A 51 3.81 38.12 32.53
CA GLN A 51 5.22 38.55 32.48
C GLN A 51 6.17 37.41 32.79
N GLU A 52 5.94 36.65 33.85
CA GLU A 52 6.73 35.48 34.20
C GLU A 52 6.67 34.38 33.10
N ARG A 53 5.54 34.21 32.44
CA ARG A 53 5.43 33.30 31.30
C ARG A 53 6.27 33.73 30.10
N THR A 54 6.30 35.04 29.82
CA THR A 54 7.12 35.60 28.76
C THR A 54 8.60 35.41 29.05
N GLU A 55 9.02 35.69 30.28
CA GLU A 55 10.41 35.48 30.73
C GLU A 55 10.85 34.00 30.58
N VAL A 56 10.03 33.08 31.05
CA VAL A 56 10.30 31.64 30.88
C VAL A 56 10.42 31.27 29.40
N ARG A 57 9.58 31.82 28.52
CA ARG A 57 9.63 31.57 27.08
C ARG A 57 10.88 32.14 26.45
N GLU A 58 11.29 33.35 26.80
CA GLU A 58 12.51 34.00 26.32
C GLU A 58 13.77 33.19 26.71
N VAL A 59 13.83 32.72 27.94
CA VAL A 59 14.91 31.86 28.41
C VAL A 59 14.96 30.53 27.61
N LEU A 60 13.81 29.88 27.40
CA LEU A 60 13.73 28.63 26.63
C LEU A 60 14.13 28.81 25.15
N ASN A 61 13.83 29.94 24.56
CA ASN A 61 14.15 30.28 23.16
C ASN A 61 15.50 31.00 23.00
N SER A 62 16.22 31.25 24.08
CA SER A 62 17.53 31.86 24.02
C SER A 62 18.52 31.00 23.22
N GLN A 63 19.51 31.62 22.62
CA GLN A 63 20.60 30.93 21.88
C GLN A 63 21.25 29.82 22.72
N ARG A 64 21.29 29.98 24.02
CA ARG A 64 21.83 29.02 24.97
C ARG A 64 20.97 27.75 25.13
N PHE A 65 19.65 27.90 25.11
CA PHE A 65 18.72 26.83 25.47
C PHE A 65 17.79 26.35 24.37
N GLN A 66 17.76 27.02 23.22
CA GLN A 66 16.89 26.65 22.10
C GLN A 66 17.03 25.21 21.63
N ASP A 67 18.18 24.59 21.87
CA ASP A 67 18.47 23.20 21.53
C ASP A 67 18.34 22.22 22.69
N HIS A 68 17.90 22.68 23.86
CA HIS A 68 17.75 21.86 25.05
C HIS A 68 16.27 21.52 25.31
N ALA A 69 16.02 20.30 25.75
CA ALA A 69 14.69 19.96 26.24
C ALA A 69 14.38 20.75 27.51
N PRO A 70 13.13 21.23 27.71
CA PRO A 70 12.76 21.97 28.93
C PRO A 70 13.16 21.32 30.24
N ARG A 71 13.19 19.97 30.27
CA ARG A 71 13.67 19.21 31.43
C ARG A 71 15.18 19.38 31.71
N GLN A 72 15.96 19.54 30.62
CA GLN A 72 17.40 19.79 30.75
C GLN A 72 17.66 21.25 31.14
N VAL A 73 16.89 22.19 30.58
CA VAL A 73 16.94 23.62 30.95
C VAL A 73 16.64 23.80 32.40
N TYR A 74 15.58 23.14 32.91
CA TYR A 74 15.22 23.16 34.32
C TYR A 74 16.37 22.67 35.22
N ALA A 75 17.01 21.55 34.87
CA ALA A 75 18.13 21.03 35.65
C ALA A 75 19.33 22.00 35.65
N LYS A 76 19.70 22.55 34.48
CA LYS A 76 20.82 23.50 34.37
C LYS A 76 20.57 24.79 35.13
N LEU A 77 19.34 25.33 35.13
CA LEU A 77 18.97 26.52 35.88
C LEU A 77 19.04 26.24 37.37
N LEU A 78 18.63 25.06 37.83
CA LEU A 78 18.78 24.67 39.24
C LEU A 78 20.23 24.57 39.66
N ASP A 79 21.11 23.98 38.84
CA ASP A 79 22.56 23.90 39.10
C ASP A 79 23.19 25.29 39.19
N GLU A 80 22.62 26.30 38.55
CA GLU A 80 23.02 27.71 38.58
C GLU A 80 22.32 28.51 39.71
N GLY A 81 21.53 27.85 40.55
CA GLY A 81 20.81 28.50 41.66
C GLY A 81 19.57 29.29 41.19
N GLN A 82 19.08 29.09 40.00
CA GLN A 82 17.91 29.77 39.44
C GLN A 82 16.71 28.84 39.34
N TYR A 83 15.54 29.31 39.80
CA TYR A 83 14.27 28.60 39.67
C TYR A 83 13.22 29.51 39.01
N LEU A 84 12.82 29.21 37.77
CA LEU A 84 11.74 29.93 37.11
C LEU A 84 10.39 29.27 37.34
N CYS A 85 10.27 28.01 36.93
CA CYS A 85 9.08 27.16 37.14
C CYS A 85 9.40 25.70 36.91
N HIS A 86 8.50 24.81 37.31
CA HIS A 86 8.67 23.38 37.06
C HIS A 86 8.69 23.07 35.54
N TRP A 87 9.51 22.12 35.11
CA TRP A 87 9.69 21.75 33.69
C TRP A 87 8.37 21.42 32.97
N ARG A 88 7.35 20.86 33.67
CA ARG A 88 6.01 20.64 33.05
C ARG A 88 5.32 21.94 32.69
N THR A 89 5.54 23.02 33.42
CA THR A 89 5.02 24.35 33.11
C THR A 89 5.74 24.94 31.92
N MET A 90 7.05 24.75 31.77
CA MET A 90 7.84 25.13 30.60
C MET A 90 7.27 24.46 29.32
N TYR A 91 6.98 23.15 29.37
CA TYR A 91 6.33 22.48 28.25
C TYR A 91 4.94 23.05 27.92
N ARG A 92 4.14 23.40 28.93
CA ARG A 92 2.82 23.99 28.69
C ARG A 92 2.91 25.38 28.03
N ILE A 93 3.88 26.18 28.44
CA ILE A 93 4.13 27.51 27.85
C ILE A 93 4.50 27.33 26.37
N LEU A 94 5.48 26.48 26.04
CA LEU A 94 5.86 26.18 24.66
C LEU A 94 4.68 25.62 23.83
N ALA A 95 3.85 24.73 24.42
CA ALA A 95 2.69 24.17 23.74
C ALA A 95 1.65 25.24 23.39
N THR A 96 1.41 26.20 24.29
CA THR A 96 0.48 27.32 24.04
C THR A 96 0.92 28.19 22.85
N HIS A 97 2.22 28.27 22.61
CA HIS A 97 2.81 29.05 21.50
C HIS A 97 3.16 28.17 20.28
N GLN A 98 2.74 26.88 20.27
CA GLN A 98 3.07 25.92 19.21
C GLN A 98 4.58 25.74 18.97
N GLU A 99 5.38 25.97 20.01
CA GLU A 99 6.85 25.87 20.00
C GLU A 99 7.36 24.51 20.50
N VAL A 100 6.48 23.58 20.88
CA VAL A 100 6.82 22.20 21.18
C VAL A 100 7.03 21.47 19.87
N CYS A 101 8.23 21.56 19.32
CA CYS A 101 8.66 20.65 18.28
C CYS A 101 9.23 19.40 18.95
N GLU A 102 8.64 18.22 18.71
CA GLU A 102 9.32 16.97 19.01
C GLU A 102 10.56 16.87 18.12
N ARG A 103 11.71 17.26 18.64
CA ARG A 103 13.01 17.19 17.96
C ARG A 103 13.41 15.78 17.54
N ARG A 104 12.74 14.76 18.10
CA ARG A 104 12.86 13.36 17.72
C ARG A 104 11.81 12.90 16.70
N GLN A 105 10.86 13.72 16.34
CA GLN A 105 10.06 13.45 15.15
C GLN A 105 10.99 13.58 13.95
N ARG A 106 11.65 12.47 13.58
CA ARG A 106 12.00 12.28 12.19
C ARG A 106 10.71 12.62 11.42
N ARG A 107 10.78 13.63 10.56
CA ARG A 107 9.73 13.86 9.58
C ARG A 107 9.40 12.47 9.06
N HIS A 108 8.17 11.99 9.32
CA HIS A 108 7.72 10.76 8.70
C HIS A 108 7.91 11.00 7.22
N ALA A 109 8.82 10.26 6.60
CA ALA A 109 9.04 10.37 5.18
C ALA A 109 7.67 10.11 4.53
N THR A 110 7.13 11.10 3.86
CA THR A 110 5.91 10.97 3.07
C THR A 110 6.28 10.07 1.90
N TYR A 111 5.90 8.81 1.98
CA TYR A 111 6.12 7.86 0.90
C TYR A 111 5.02 8.06 -0.15
N ALA A 112 5.41 8.41 -1.36
CA ALA A 112 4.49 8.41 -2.48
C ALA A 112 4.01 6.99 -2.76
N LYS A 113 2.74 6.86 -3.14
CA LYS A 113 2.16 5.60 -3.62
C LYS A 113 2.89 5.20 -4.90
N PRO A 114 3.45 3.98 -5.01
CA PRO A 114 4.05 3.55 -6.26
C PRO A 114 2.95 3.37 -7.32
N GLU A 115 3.08 4.05 -8.44
CA GLU A 115 2.18 3.93 -9.59
C GLU A 115 3.02 3.41 -10.76
N LEU A 116 2.88 2.14 -11.09
CA LEU A 116 3.67 1.47 -12.10
C LEU A 116 2.78 0.88 -13.18
N LEU A 117 3.09 1.17 -14.43
CA LEU A 117 2.43 0.67 -15.63
C LEU A 117 3.33 -0.33 -16.34
N ALA A 118 2.76 -1.46 -16.73
CA ALA A 118 3.34 -2.39 -17.66
C ALA A 118 2.39 -2.59 -18.85
N THR A 119 2.89 -2.42 -20.07
CA THR A 119 2.18 -2.65 -21.33
C THR A 119 2.76 -3.83 -22.11
N ASP A 120 3.96 -4.26 -21.72
CA ASP A 120 4.67 -5.38 -22.32
C ASP A 120 5.44 -6.17 -21.27
N PRO A 121 5.84 -7.43 -21.56
CA PRO A 121 6.75 -8.20 -20.71
C PRO A 121 8.08 -7.47 -20.47
N ASN A 122 8.68 -7.72 -19.30
CA ASN A 122 9.99 -7.20 -18.93
C ASN A 122 10.07 -5.66 -18.74
N GLN A 123 8.94 -4.99 -18.52
CA GLN A 123 8.89 -3.58 -18.13
C GLN A 123 8.82 -3.40 -16.62
N VAL A 124 8.03 -4.22 -15.93
CA VAL A 124 7.88 -4.18 -14.48
C VAL A 124 7.94 -5.59 -13.92
N TRP A 125 8.90 -5.82 -13.04
CA TRP A 125 8.95 -7.05 -12.24
C TRP A 125 8.58 -6.77 -10.81
N SER A 126 7.82 -7.69 -10.22
CA SER A 126 7.55 -7.75 -8.79
C SER A 126 8.38 -8.89 -8.19
N TRP A 127 9.10 -8.63 -7.09
CA TRP A 127 9.79 -9.71 -6.41
C TRP A 127 9.50 -9.70 -4.91
N ASP A 128 9.49 -10.89 -4.35
CA ASP A 128 9.21 -11.09 -2.94
C ASP A 128 9.78 -12.43 -2.46
N ILE A 129 9.90 -12.57 -1.14
CA ILE A 129 10.43 -13.75 -0.47
C ILE A 129 9.35 -14.30 0.44
N THR A 130 9.10 -15.61 0.33
CA THR A 130 8.16 -16.29 1.21
C THR A 130 8.80 -17.49 1.90
N GLN A 131 8.34 -17.78 3.11
CA GLN A 131 8.81 -18.92 3.88
C GLN A 131 8.06 -20.21 3.47
N LEU A 132 8.83 -21.28 3.31
CA LEU A 132 8.38 -22.66 3.17
C LEU A 132 8.68 -23.40 4.47
N LYS A 133 7.70 -24.10 5.04
CA LYS A 133 7.89 -24.84 6.30
C LYS A 133 8.82 -26.03 6.10
N GLY A 134 9.94 -26.04 6.82
CA GLY A 134 10.89 -27.14 6.85
C GLY A 134 10.42 -28.36 7.65
N PRO A 135 11.29 -29.37 7.80
CA PRO A 135 10.93 -30.65 8.42
C PRO A 135 10.52 -30.53 9.89
N ALA A 136 11.10 -29.60 10.63
CA ALA A 136 10.80 -29.38 12.04
C ALA A 136 10.08 -28.05 12.26
N LYS A 137 9.42 -27.92 13.43
CA LYS A 137 8.83 -26.67 13.88
C LYS A 137 9.92 -25.58 13.99
N TRP A 138 9.61 -24.37 13.50
CA TRP A 138 10.51 -23.21 13.46
C TRP A 138 11.67 -23.30 12.45
N LEU A 139 11.74 -24.36 11.64
CA LEU A 139 12.67 -24.48 10.54
C LEU A 139 11.98 -24.07 9.25
N TYR A 140 12.60 -23.18 8.49
CA TYR A 140 12.03 -22.64 7.24
C TYR A 140 13.09 -22.65 6.14
N PHE A 141 12.62 -22.86 4.90
CA PHE A 141 13.35 -22.50 3.69
C PHE A 141 12.76 -21.21 3.13
N TYR A 142 13.53 -20.48 2.40
CA TYR A 142 13.16 -19.17 1.85
C TYR A 142 13.04 -19.28 0.33
N LEU A 143 11.84 -19.05 -0.18
CA LEU A 143 11.55 -19.05 -1.61
C LEU A 143 11.52 -17.61 -2.11
N TYR A 144 12.49 -17.28 -2.95
CA TYR A 144 12.58 -16.03 -3.68
C TYR A 144 11.87 -16.18 -5.01
N VAL A 145 11.03 -15.25 -5.40
CA VAL A 145 10.35 -15.27 -6.69
C VAL A 145 10.42 -13.90 -7.34
N VAL A 146 10.77 -13.85 -8.60
CA VAL A 146 10.69 -12.69 -9.47
C VAL A 146 9.61 -12.95 -10.51
N LEU A 147 8.58 -12.13 -10.51
CA LEU A 147 7.39 -12.24 -11.34
C LEU A 147 7.30 -11.06 -12.30
N ASP A 148 7.13 -11.32 -13.58
CA ASP A 148 6.77 -10.29 -14.55
C ASP A 148 5.32 -9.83 -14.33
N VAL A 149 5.11 -8.52 -14.14
CA VAL A 149 3.81 -7.97 -13.77
C VAL A 149 2.83 -8.01 -14.94
N PHE A 150 3.28 -7.87 -16.18
CA PHE A 150 2.41 -7.89 -17.34
C PHE A 150 1.93 -9.31 -17.65
N SER A 151 2.86 -10.23 -17.85
CA SER A 151 2.56 -11.61 -18.26
C SER A 151 2.25 -12.57 -17.12
N ARG A 152 2.51 -12.19 -15.86
CA ARG A 152 2.48 -13.08 -14.68
C ARG A 152 3.51 -14.22 -14.74
N TYR A 153 4.42 -14.20 -15.70
CA TYR A 153 5.46 -15.22 -15.86
C TYR A 153 6.48 -15.13 -14.73
N VAL A 154 6.80 -16.26 -14.11
CA VAL A 154 7.89 -16.34 -13.13
C VAL A 154 9.21 -16.37 -13.92
N VAL A 155 9.88 -15.22 -13.99
CA VAL A 155 11.13 -15.04 -14.74
C VAL A 155 12.33 -15.60 -14.01
N GLY A 156 12.29 -15.63 -12.67
CA GLY A 156 13.34 -16.19 -11.83
C GLY A 156 12.82 -16.64 -10.46
N TRP A 157 13.44 -17.68 -9.93
CA TRP A 157 13.16 -18.14 -8.57
C TRP A 157 14.36 -18.87 -7.96
N LEU A 158 14.42 -18.91 -6.63
CA LEU A 158 15.47 -19.55 -5.86
C LEU A 158 14.92 -20.06 -4.52
N VAL A 159 15.36 -21.24 -4.07
CA VAL A 159 15.09 -21.71 -2.69
C VAL A 159 16.42 -21.86 -1.93
N ALA A 160 16.47 -21.26 -0.74
CA ALA A 160 17.64 -21.21 0.13
C ALA A 160 17.28 -21.54 1.60
N GLU A 161 18.28 -21.84 2.41
CA GLU A 161 18.13 -22.10 3.84
C GLU A 161 18.03 -20.80 4.66
N GLN A 162 18.48 -19.68 4.11
CA GLN A 162 18.47 -18.39 4.78
C GLN A 162 18.12 -17.26 3.83
N GLU A 163 17.60 -16.19 4.38
CA GLU A 163 17.36 -14.95 3.65
C GLU A 163 18.66 -14.13 3.60
N SER A 164 19.11 -13.80 2.37
CA SER A 164 20.39 -13.13 2.14
C SER A 164 20.29 -12.13 0.98
N ALA A 165 20.93 -10.97 1.16
CA ALA A 165 21.08 -9.97 0.11
C ALA A 165 21.93 -10.48 -1.06
N GLN A 166 22.94 -11.28 -0.78
CA GLN A 166 23.82 -11.89 -1.81
C GLN A 166 23.04 -12.86 -2.71
N LEU A 167 22.16 -13.68 -2.13
CA LEU A 167 21.31 -14.59 -2.92
C LEU A 167 20.31 -13.81 -3.79
N ALA A 168 19.77 -12.71 -3.28
CA ALA A 168 18.91 -11.82 -4.05
C ALA A 168 19.67 -11.18 -5.22
N GLU A 169 20.90 -10.72 -4.98
CA GLU A 169 21.78 -10.14 -6.00
C GLU A 169 22.04 -11.14 -7.13
N ILE A 170 22.46 -12.37 -6.80
CA ILE A 170 22.70 -13.44 -7.77
C ILE A 170 21.43 -13.74 -8.58
N LEU A 171 20.29 -13.94 -7.92
CA LEU A 171 19.02 -14.22 -8.59
C LEU A 171 18.63 -13.13 -9.58
N ILE A 172 18.71 -11.86 -9.17
CA ILE A 172 18.35 -10.72 -10.02
C ILE A 172 19.29 -10.64 -11.22
N ALA A 173 20.62 -10.74 -11.01
CA ALA A 173 21.61 -10.67 -12.09
C ALA A 173 21.41 -11.80 -13.12
N GLU A 174 21.26 -13.04 -12.66
CA GLU A 174 21.02 -14.19 -13.53
C GLU A 174 19.69 -14.07 -14.30
N THR A 175 18.63 -13.57 -13.62
CA THR A 175 17.33 -13.39 -14.25
C THR A 175 17.39 -12.30 -15.32
N CYS A 176 18.06 -11.18 -15.06
CA CYS A 176 18.26 -10.12 -16.05
C CYS A 176 19.02 -10.60 -17.28
N THR A 177 20.09 -11.35 -17.07
CA THR A 177 20.88 -11.96 -18.14
C THR A 177 20.02 -12.93 -18.97
N LYS A 178 19.28 -13.83 -18.31
CA LYS A 178 18.40 -14.80 -18.95
C LYS A 178 17.29 -14.16 -19.78
N GLN A 179 16.73 -13.03 -19.32
CA GLN A 179 15.66 -12.31 -19.99
C GLN A 179 16.18 -11.26 -20.99
N GLY A 180 17.49 -11.05 -21.07
CA GLY A 180 18.09 -10.08 -22.00
C GLY A 180 17.72 -8.62 -21.68
N ILE A 181 17.58 -8.29 -20.39
CA ILE A 181 17.17 -6.94 -19.95
C ILE A 181 18.21 -5.91 -20.34
N GLN A 182 17.75 -4.83 -20.99
CA GLN A 182 18.58 -3.68 -21.33
C GLN A 182 18.52 -2.59 -20.26
N PRO A 183 19.59 -1.79 -20.07
CA PRO A 183 19.58 -0.66 -19.16
C PRO A 183 18.41 0.31 -19.45
N GLY A 184 17.69 0.72 -18.42
CA GLY A 184 16.54 1.61 -18.53
C GLY A 184 15.20 0.96 -18.92
N GLN A 185 15.20 -0.35 -19.24
CA GLN A 185 14.00 -1.07 -19.66
C GLN A 185 13.12 -1.48 -18.48
N LEU A 186 13.72 -1.92 -17.38
CA LEU A 186 13.05 -2.61 -16.28
C LEU A 186 12.88 -1.74 -15.03
N THR A 187 11.70 -1.79 -14.44
CA THR A 187 11.45 -1.37 -13.06
C THR A 187 11.28 -2.60 -12.17
N LEU A 188 12.11 -2.74 -11.15
CA LEU A 188 12.00 -3.81 -10.15
C LEU A 188 11.27 -3.28 -8.92
N HIS A 189 10.08 -3.80 -8.68
CA HIS A 189 9.23 -3.47 -7.53
C HIS A 189 9.33 -4.53 -6.44
N SER A 190 9.40 -4.11 -5.18
CA SER A 190 9.48 -5.02 -4.05
C SER A 190 8.95 -4.39 -2.77
N ASP A 191 8.63 -5.24 -1.79
CA ASP A 191 8.39 -4.78 -0.43
C ASP A 191 9.68 -4.23 0.21
N ARG A 192 9.56 -3.70 1.44
CA ARG A 192 10.69 -3.13 2.18
C ARG A 192 11.40 -4.15 3.07
N GLY A 193 11.49 -5.40 2.65
CA GLY A 193 12.24 -6.45 3.32
C GLY A 193 13.73 -6.12 3.48
N SER A 194 14.43 -6.82 4.37
CA SER A 194 15.85 -6.57 4.65
C SER A 194 16.75 -6.74 3.42
N PRO A 195 16.67 -7.83 2.64
CA PRO A 195 17.47 -7.98 1.42
C PRO A 195 17.18 -6.92 0.38
N MET A 196 15.89 -6.50 0.26
CA MET A 196 15.41 -5.55 -0.73
C MET A 196 15.96 -4.13 -0.52
N LYS A 197 16.29 -3.78 0.73
CA LYS A 197 16.89 -2.49 1.12
C LYS A 197 18.41 -2.53 1.21
N SER A 198 19.03 -3.68 0.96
CA SER A 198 20.48 -3.82 1.07
C SER A 198 21.22 -2.90 0.09
N LYS A 199 22.39 -2.45 0.50
CA LYS A 199 23.27 -1.65 -0.36
C LYS A 199 23.76 -2.44 -1.57
N GLN A 200 24.00 -3.75 -1.40
CA GLN A 200 24.44 -4.66 -2.47
C GLN A 200 23.42 -4.73 -3.59
N VAL A 201 22.17 -5.10 -3.27
CA VAL A 201 21.08 -5.13 -4.28
C VAL A 201 20.86 -3.74 -4.90
N SER A 202 20.93 -2.68 -4.10
CA SER A 202 20.75 -1.32 -4.63
C SER A 202 21.85 -0.94 -5.62
N GLN A 203 23.12 -1.32 -5.34
CA GLN A 203 24.23 -1.07 -6.25
C GLN A 203 24.08 -1.88 -7.54
N LEU A 204 23.76 -3.18 -7.44
CA LEU A 204 23.51 -4.01 -8.60
C LEU A 204 22.46 -3.40 -9.53
N LEU A 205 21.34 -2.92 -8.98
CA LEU A 205 20.27 -2.32 -9.80
C LEU A 205 20.75 -1.06 -10.54
N VAL A 206 21.59 -0.25 -9.89
CA VAL A 206 22.23 0.91 -10.53
C VAL A 206 23.15 0.46 -11.66
N ASP A 207 24.00 -0.54 -11.41
CA ASP A 207 24.97 -1.06 -12.37
C ASP A 207 24.28 -1.68 -13.61
N LEU A 208 23.12 -2.31 -13.40
CA LEU A 208 22.28 -2.85 -14.48
C LEU A 208 21.34 -1.81 -15.12
N GLY A 209 21.31 -0.58 -14.63
CA GLY A 209 20.39 0.45 -15.12
C GLY A 209 18.92 0.16 -14.85
N ILE A 210 18.61 -0.57 -13.77
CA ILE A 210 17.24 -0.95 -13.38
C ILE A 210 16.66 0.07 -12.41
N ILE A 211 15.43 0.52 -12.69
CA ILE A 211 14.70 1.44 -11.82
C ILE A 211 14.17 0.67 -10.60
N LYS A 212 14.50 1.16 -9.41
CA LYS A 212 14.06 0.57 -8.15
C LYS A 212 12.78 1.21 -7.65
N SER A 213 11.79 0.38 -7.31
CA SER A 213 10.53 0.79 -6.70
C SER A 213 10.23 -0.01 -5.43
N HIS A 214 9.56 0.60 -4.46
CA HIS A 214 9.19 -0.06 -3.21
C HIS A 214 7.75 0.25 -2.80
N SER A 215 7.11 -0.73 -2.18
CA SER A 215 5.87 -0.57 -1.43
C SER A 215 6.03 0.49 -0.34
N ARG A 216 4.94 1.19 0.00
CA ARG A 216 4.89 2.05 1.19
C ARG A 216 5.08 1.20 2.46
N PRO A 217 5.66 1.75 3.53
CA PRO A 217 5.80 1.00 4.78
C PRO A 217 4.44 0.51 5.31
N HIS A 218 4.36 -0.76 5.65
CA HIS A 218 3.16 -1.41 6.21
C HIS A 218 1.91 -1.38 5.31
N VAL A 219 2.08 -1.27 3.99
CA VAL A 219 1.01 -1.34 2.99
C VAL A 219 1.27 -2.52 2.09
N SER A 220 0.61 -3.65 2.38
CA SER A 220 0.72 -4.89 1.59
C SER A 220 0.13 -4.76 0.19
N ASP A 221 -0.97 -4.00 0.06
CA ASP A 221 -1.68 -3.79 -1.21
C ASP A 221 -0.80 -3.14 -2.32
N ASP A 222 0.39 -2.66 -1.97
CA ASP A 222 1.33 -2.09 -2.94
C ASP A 222 2.13 -3.17 -3.71
N ASN A 223 2.10 -4.47 -3.27
CA ASN A 223 2.70 -5.60 -3.99
C ASN A 223 1.67 -6.74 -4.25
N PRO A 224 0.54 -6.45 -4.88
CA PRO A 224 -0.59 -7.39 -4.99
C PRO A 224 -0.27 -8.62 -5.84
N PHE A 225 0.65 -8.51 -6.80
CA PHE A 225 0.97 -9.59 -7.73
C PHE A 225 1.78 -10.71 -7.06
N SER A 226 2.79 -10.38 -6.27
CA SER A 226 3.55 -11.35 -5.48
C SER A 226 2.66 -12.04 -4.44
N GLU A 227 1.80 -11.29 -3.75
CA GLU A 227 0.87 -11.86 -2.78
C GLU A 227 -0.13 -12.83 -3.41
N ALA A 228 -0.76 -12.44 -4.53
CA ALA A 228 -1.69 -13.29 -5.28
C ALA A 228 -0.99 -14.55 -5.80
N HIS A 229 0.25 -14.42 -6.29
CA HIS A 229 1.07 -15.53 -6.74
C HIS A 229 1.34 -16.52 -5.62
N PHE A 230 1.79 -16.06 -4.44
CA PHE A 230 2.04 -16.94 -3.30
C PHE A 230 0.76 -17.62 -2.78
N LYS A 231 -0.40 -16.95 -2.85
CA LYS A 231 -1.69 -17.59 -2.59
C LYS A 231 -1.93 -18.74 -3.57
N THR A 232 -1.76 -18.49 -4.87
CA THR A 232 -1.92 -19.53 -5.90
C THR A 232 -1.04 -20.73 -5.63
N LEU A 233 0.22 -20.54 -5.22
CA LEU A 233 1.15 -21.65 -4.92
C LEU A 233 0.77 -22.41 -3.66
N LYS A 234 0.47 -21.70 -2.55
CA LYS A 234 0.27 -22.29 -1.23
C LYS A 234 -1.10 -22.94 -1.03
N TYR A 235 -2.10 -22.54 -1.82
CA TYR A 235 -3.45 -23.10 -1.77
C TYR A 235 -3.67 -24.27 -2.75
N ARG A 236 -2.66 -24.69 -3.48
CA ARG A 236 -2.72 -25.89 -4.31
C ARG A 236 -2.94 -27.13 -3.46
N PRO A 237 -3.75 -28.10 -3.93
CA PRO A 237 -3.98 -29.36 -3.21
C PRO A 237 -2.69 -30.19 -2.98
N ASP A 238 -1.72 -30.07 -3.88
CA ASP A 238 -0.42 -30.75 -3.84
C ASP A 238 0.68 -29.96 -3.13
N TYR A 239 0.35 -28.82 -2.49
CA TYR A 239 1.32 -28.05 -1.72
C TYR A 239 1.75 -28.84 -0.48
N PRO A 240 3.06 -29.12 -0.29
CA PRO A 240 3.53 -29.86 0.87
C PRO A 240 3.29 -29.08 2.16
N HIS A 241 2.68 -29.70 3.17
CA HIS A 241 2.55 -29.08 4.48
C HIS A 241 3.91 -28.74 5.10
N ARG A 242 4.93 -29.61 4.80
CA ARG A 242 6.32 -29.44 5.19
C ARG A 242 7.23 -30.03 4.13
N PHE A 243 8.38 -29.37 3.94
CA PHE A 243 9.43 -29.85 3.05
C PHE A 243 10.45 -30.65 3.89
N ALA A 244 10.83 -31.85 3.43
CA ALA A 244 11.75 -32.72 4.14
C ALA A 244 13.18 -32.14 4.21
N ASP A 245 13.61 -31.52 3.12
CA ASP A 245 14.92 -30.91 2.97
C ASP A 245 14.90 -29.82 1.88
N LEU A 246 16.03 -29.13 1.72
CA LEU A 246 16.20 -28.08 0.72
C LEU A 246 16.00 -28.60 -0.71
N GLN A 247 16.47 -29.82 -0.99
CA GLN A 247 16.36 -30.44 -2.32
C GLN A 247 14.91 -30.80 -2.65
N HIS A 248 14.14 -31.24 -1.66
CA HIS A 248 12.69 -31.42 -1.82
C HIS A 248 12.00 -30.10 -2.17
N ALA A 249 12.32 -29.01 -1.48
CA ALA A 249 11.77 -27.70 -1.77
C ALA A 249 12.16 -27.20 -3.18
N ARG A 250 13.39 -27.45 -3.61
CA ARG A 250 13.86 -27.10 -4.97
C ARG A 250 13.17 -27.92 -6.05
N ARG A 251 13.01 -29.25 -5.88
CA ARG A 251 12.28 -30.10 -6.83
C ARG A 251 10.82 -29.65 -6.96
N TRP A 252 10.17 -29.38 -5.82
CA TRP A 252 8.82 -28.84 -5.84
C TRP A 252 8.77 -27.50 -6.57
N GLY A 253 9.68 -26.57 -6.27
CA GLY A 253 9.77 -25.27 -6.96
C GLY A 253 9.89 -25.45 -8.49
N HIS A 254 10.74 -26.35 -8.95
CA HIS A 254 10.88 -26.64 -10.38
C HIS A 254 9.55 -27.13 -10.99
N THR A 255 8.90 -28.10 -10.35
CA THR A 255 7.63 -28.64 -10.84
C THR A 255 6.52 -27.58 -10.85
N VAL A 256 6.38 -26.84 -9.77
CA VAL A 256 5.29 -25.86 -9.63
C VAL A 256 5.47 -24.64 -10.55
N PHE A 257 6.70 -24.15 -10.75
CA PHE A 257 6.91 -23.00 -11.64
C PHE A 257 6.85 -23.39 -13.12
N THR A 258 7.24 -24.62 -13.47
CA THR A 258 6.99 -25.14 -14.81
C THR A 258 5.49 -25.20 -15.08
N TRP A 259 4.73 -25.82 -14.20
CA TRP A 259 3.27 -25.85 -14.28
C TRP A 259 2.66 -24.43 -14.31
N TYR A 260 3.08 -23.55 -13.41
CA TYR A 260 2.53 -22.21 -13.33
C TYR A 260 2.74 -21.40 -14.61
N ASN A 261 3.93 -21.48 -15.17
CA ASN A 261 4.27 -20.73 -16.37
C ASN A 261 3.60 -21.30 -17.65
N HIS A 262 3.48 -22.63 -17.76
CA HIS A 262 3.09 -23.27 -19.03
C HIS A 262 1.69 -23.88 -19.03
N ASP A 263 1.15 -24.30 -17.89
CA ASP A 263 -0.10 -25.05 -17.81
C ASP A 263 -1.21 -24.32 -17.02
N HIS A 264 -0.86 -23.37 -16.15
CA HIS A 264 -1.83 -22.61 -15.36
C HIS A 264 -2.53 -21.54 -16.21
N TYR A 265 -3.84 -21.71 -16.42
CA TYR A 265 -4.68 -20.70 -17.06
C TYR A 265 -5.04 -19.57 -16.08
N HIS A 266 -4.50 -18.38 -16.32
CA HIS A 266 -4.65 -17.26 -15.42
C HIS A 266 -5.87 -16.41 -15.76
N SER A 267 -6.83 -16.25 -14.83
CA SER A 267 -8.06 -15.46 -15.06
C SER A 267 -7.78 -14.00 -15.45
N GLY A 268 -6.78 -13.38 -14.84
CA GLY A 268 -6.35 -12.01 -15.14
C GLY A 268 -5.65 -11.85 -16.50
N LEU A 269 -5.40 -12.95 -17.22
CA LEU A 269 -4.82 -12.95 -18.57
C LEU A 269 -5.81 -13.47 -19.63
N GLY A 270 -7.11 -13.38 -19.39
CA GLY A 270 -8.10 -13.93 -20.32
C GLY A 270 -7.99 -15.45 -20.50
N LEU A 271 -7.64 -16.16 -19.41
CA LEU A 271 -7.40 -17.61 -19.42
C LEU A 271 -6.28 -18.04 -20.38
N LEU A 272 -5.27 -17.19 -20.55
CA LEU A 272 -4.00 -17.56 -21.18
C LEU A 272 -3.02 -18.06 -20.11
N THR A 273 -2.02 -18.84 -20.53
CA THR A 273 -0.90 -19.19 -19.65
C THR A 273 0.09 -18.02 -19.59
N PRO A 274 0.80 -17.83 -18.46
CA PRO A 274 1.86 -16.82 -18.37
C PRO A 274 2.87 -16.89 -19.53
N ALA A 275 3.29 -18.09 -19.92
CA ALA A 275 4.21 -18.30 -21.05
C ALA A 275 3.65 -17.80 -22.38
N SER A 276 2.35 -18.01 -22.64
CA SER A 276 1.73 -17.57 -23.90
C SER A 276 1.78 -16.05 -24.05
N VAL A 277 1.61 -15.31 -22.94
CA VAL A 277 1.67 -13.84 -22.94
C VAL A 277 3.14 -13.38 -22.96
N HIS A 278 4.00 -13.99 -22.16
CA HIS A 278 5.40 -13.59 -22.01
C HIS A 278 6.21 -13.72 -23.32
N TYR A 279 5.94 -14.77 -24.08
CA TYR A 279 6.64 -15.04 -25.36
C TYR A 279 5.88 -14.58 -26.59
N GLY A 280 4.81 -13.79 -26.43
CA GLY A 280 4.08 -13.18 -27.56
C GLY A 280 3.22 -14.15 -28.37
N TRP A 281 2.82 -15.29 -27.80
CA TRP A 281 1.94 -16.27 -28.48
C TRP A 281 0.45 -15.95 -28.33
N THR A 282 0.14 -14.82 -27.72
CA THR A 282 -1.24 -14.38 -27.41
C THR A 282 -2.15 -14.45 -28.63
N ASP A 283 -1.79 -13.78 -29.73
CA ASP A 283 -2.63 -13.69 -30.92
C ASP A 283 -2.86 -15.05 -31.59
N LEU A 284 -1.83 -15.90 -31.60
CA LEU A 284 -1.94 -17.26 -32.11
C LEU A 284 -2.98 -18.08 -31.32
N VAL A 285 -2.89 -18.04 -29.98
CA VAL A 285 -3.80 -18.79 -29.12
C VAL A 285 -5.23 -18.24 -29.21
N LEU A 286 -5.39 -16.91 -29.23
CA LEU A 286 -6.71 -16.27 -29.34
C LEU A 286 -7.35 -16.58 -30.70
N SER A 287 -6.59 -16.54 -31.79
CA SER A 287 -7.08 -16.90 -33.13
C SER A 287 -7.58 -18.35 -33.20
N GLN A 288 -6.80 -19.29 -32.65
CA GLN A 288 -7.22 -20.71 -32.61
C GLN A 288 -8.50 -20.90 -31.79
N ARG A 289 -8.61 -20.27 -30.62
CA ARG A 289 -9.82 -20.31 -29.79
C ARG A 289 -11.04 -19.71 -30.50
N GLN A 290 -10.84 -18.56 -31.19
CA GLN A 290 -11.91 -17.91 -31.94
C GLN A 290 -12.44 -18.79 -33.06
N GLN A 291 -11.56 -19.51 -33.79
CA GLN A 291 -11.98 -20.46 -34.82
C GLN A 291 -12.85 -21.59 -34.25
N VAL A 292 -12.47 -22.16 -33.10
CA VAL A 292 -13.24 -23.20 -32.42
C VAL A 292 -14.61 -22.67 -31.99
N LEU A 293 -14.67 -21.47 -31.40
CA LEU A 293 -15.92 -20.84 -30.99
C LEU A 293 -16.82 -20.51 -32.17
N GLN A 294 -16.25 -20.04 -33.28
CA GLN A 294 -16.99 -19.73 -34.50
C GLN A 294 -17.59 -21.01 -35.14
N ALA A 295 -16.84 -22.09 -35.18
CA ALA A 295 -17.33 -23.39 -35.64
C ALA A 295 -18.49 -23.90 -34.79
N ALA A 296 -18.36 -23.79 -33.44
CA ALA A 296 -19.42 -24.17 -32.51
C ALA A 296 -20.68 -23.30 -32.68
N TYR A 297 -20.50 -21.99 -32.90
CA TYR A 297 -21.61 -21.07 -33.19
C TYR A 297 -22.31 -21.41 -34.49
N SER A 298 -21.57 -21.68 -35.58
CA SER A 298 -22.14 -22.06 -36.86
C SER A 298 -22.93 -23.37 -36.77
N ALA A 299 -22.48 -24.33 -35.97
CA ALA A 299 -23.17 -25.60 -35.79
C ALA A 299 -24.44 -25.49 -34.93
N HIS A 300 -24.44 -24.59 -33.93
CA HIS A 300 -25.52 -24.48 -32.93
C HIS A 300 -25.78 -23.01 -32.51
N PRO A 301 -26.23 -22.11 -33.38
CA PRO A 301 -26.38 -20.69 -33.08
C PRO A 301 -27.37 -20.42 -31.95
N ASN A 302 -28.38 -21.26 -31.80
CA ASN A 302 -29.40 -21.19 -30.75
C ASN A 302 -28.86 -21.42 -29.30
N ARG A 303 -27.65 -21.96 -29.15
CA ARG A 303 -26.98 -22.13 -27.85
C ARG A 303 -26.27 -20.84 -27.36
N PHE A 304 -26.10 -19.86 -28.23
CA PHE A 304 -25.39 -18.61 -27.97
C PHE A 304 -26.36 -17.45 -27.84
N VAL A 305 -26.96 -17.30 -26.66
CA VAL A 305 -28.02 -16.32 -26.37
C VAL A 305 -27.58 -14.87 -26.62
N LYS A 306 -26.27 -14.56 -26.53
CA LYS A 306 -25.71 -13.22 -26.73
C LYS A 306 -25.17 -12.97 -28.16
N GLY A 307 -25.45 -13.86 -29.11
CA GLY A 307 -24.92 -13.81 -30.46
C GLY A 307 -23.56 -14.51 -30.60
N ALA A 308 -22.83 -14.19 -31.68
CA ALA A 308 -21.54 -14.80 -31.96
C ALA A 308 -20.54 -14.61 -30.79
N PRO A 309 -19.89 -15.67 -30.30
CA PRO A 309 -18.98 -15.59 -29.18
C PRO A 309 -17.65 -14.91 -29.57
N VAL A 310 -17.11 -14.15 -28.65
CA VAL A 310 -15.78 -13.51 -28.79
C VAL A 310 -14.88 -14.07 -27.70
N VAL A 311 -13.62 -14.38 -28.05
CA VAL A 311 -12.62 -14.86 -27.11
C VAL A 311 -12.25 -13.76 -26.13
N LEU A 312 -12.07 -14.11 -24.86
CA LEU A 312 -11.59 -13.20 -23.84
C LEU A 312 -10.11 -12.88 -24.09
N ALA A 313 -9.81 -11.61 -24.34
CA ALA A 313 -8.45 -11.11 -24.50
C ALA A 313 -7.81 -10.73 -23.15
N PRO A 314 -6.48 -10.80 -23.02
CA PRO A 314 -5.78 -10.28 -21.85
C PRO A 314 -5.84 -8.74 -21.84
N PRO A 315 -5.62 -8.11 -20.67
CA PRO A 315 -5.52 -6.66 -20.58
C PRO A 315 -4.31 -6.15 -21.36
N GLN A 316 -4.44 -5.00 -22.00
CA GLN A 316 -3.33 -4.33 -22.71
C GLN A 316 -2.44 -3.54 -21.75
N GLU A 317 -2.95 -3.18 -20.60
CA GLU A 317 -2.25 -2.42 -19.55
C GLU A 317 -2.43 -3.10 -18.20
N VAL A 318 -1.38 -3.17 -17.45
CA VAL A 318 -1.38 -3.71 -16.09
C VAL A 318 -0.74 -2.71 -15.15
N TRP A 319 -1.45 -2.38 -14.08
CA TRP A 319 -1.02 -1.38 -13.12
C TRP A 319 -0.73 -1.98 -11.75
N ILE A 320 0.34 -1.52 -11.12
CA ILE A 320 0.43 -1.51 -9.67
C ILE A 320 -0.06 -0.14 -9.22
N ASN A 321 -1.20 -0.10 -8.51
CA ASN A 321 -1.78 1.13 -8.01
C ASN A 321 -2.18 2.16 -9.10
N GLN A 322 -3.03 1.78 -10.01
CA GLN A 322 -3.53 2.70 -11.05
C GLN A 322 -3.96 4.06 -10.47
N PRO A 323 -3.52 5.19 -11.07
CA PRO A 323 -3.99 6.51 -10.70
C PRO A 323 -5.51 6.61 -10.81
N LYS A 324 -6.16 7.24 -9.82
CA LYS A 324 -7.58 7.58 -9.96
C LYS A 324 -7.69 8.70 -10.99
N THR A 325 -8.25 8.38 -12.14
CA THR A 325 -8.61 9.41 -13.11
C THR A 325 -9.72 10.27 -12.50
N ASP A 326 -9.43 11.53 -12.25
CA ASP A 326 -10.41 12.48 -11.72
C ASP A 326 -11.39 12.80 -12.86
N GLN A 327 -12.48 12.04 -12.94
CA GLN A 327 -13.55 12.26 -13.92
C GLN A 327 -14.20 13.64 -13.79
N SER A 328 -13.93 14.38 -12.71
CA SER A 328 -14.44 15.72 -12.49
C SER A 328 -13.80 16.77 -13.40
N LEU A 329 -12.63 16.53 -13.97
CA LEU A 329 -11.96 17.47 -14.87
C LEU A 329 -12.54 17.48 -16.29
N PHE A 330 -13.22 16.42 -16.71
CA PHE A 330 -13.83 16.36 -18.06
C PHE A 330 -15.23 16.95 -18.15
N LEU A 331 -15.94 17.11 -17.04
CA LEU A 331 -17.28 17.71 -17.02
C LEU A 331 -17.27 19.25 -17.11
N ASN A 332 -16.14 19.89 -16.93
CA ASN A 332 -16.02 21.36 -17.01
C ASN A 332 -15.65 21.88 -18.40
N PHE A 333 -15.54 21.00 -19.41
CA PHE A 333 -15.19 21.39 -20.80
C PHE A 333 -16.30 21.15 -21.84
N LEU A 334 -17.53 20.84 -21.43
CA LEU A 334 -18.65 20.85 -22.35
C LEU A 334 -19.17 22.30 -22.43
N PRO A 335 -19.08 22.98 -23.59
CA PRO A 335 -19.72 24.27 -23.77
C PRO A 335 -21.23 24.07 -23.65
N GLU A 336 -21.87 24.90 -22.82
CA GLU A 336 -23.33 25.03 -22.79
C GLU A 336 -23.83 25.32 -24.19
N LEU A 337 -24.41 24.33 -24.84
CA LEU A 337 -25.23 24.55 -26.02
C LEU A 337 -26.51 25.24 -25.53
N SER A 338 -26.51 26.54 -25.66
CA SER A 338 -27.71 27.39 -25.47
C SER A 338 -28.81 26.91 -26.40
N HIS A 339 -29.88 26.38 -25.84
CA HIS A 339 -31.14 26.29 -26.54
C HIS A 339 -31.76 27.67 -26.61
N ASN A 340 -31.61 28.32 -27.76
CA ASN A 340 -32.51 29.37 -28.24
C ASN A 340 -33.12 28.92 -29.58
N ALA A 341 -34.35 28.49 -29.54
CA ALA A 341 -35.42 28.79 -30.50
C ALA A 341 -36.66 27.92 -30.14
#